data_47df9165f5446318cc0050bddc69e36f
#
_entry.id   47df9165f5446318cc0050bddc69e36f
#
_cell.length_a   1.000
_cell.length_b   1.000
_cell.length_c   1.000
_cell.angle_alpha   90.00
_cell.angle_beta   90.00
_cell.angle_gamma   90.00
#
_symmetry.space_group_name_H-M   'P 1'
#
loop_
_entity.id
_entity.type
_entity.pdbx_description
1 polymer ?
#
loop_
_entity_poly.entity_id
_entity_poly.type
_entity_poly.pdbx_seq_one_letter_code
_entity_poly.pdbx_strand_id
1 'polypeptide(L)'
;HPIHIFNKNYYLYAREGDTFKSIGKEVGISWRKLARYNERNKHAVLHKGDIIYLKKKRSKAPKQYKKRPHVIQPGESMYAISQKYGIRLEKLYKMNHLDPNIPVSVGTRLRVR
;
A
#
# COMPACT_ATOMS: atom_id res chain seq x y z
N HIS A 1 13.59 -3.65 12.26
CA HIS A 1 12.15 -3.37 12.13
C HIS A 1 11.34 -4.63 12.44
N PRO A 2 10.32 -4.55 13.32
CA PRO A 2 9.36 -5.64 13.47
C PRO A 2 8.65 -5.90 12.14
N ILE A 3 8.45 -7.19 11.83
CA ILE A 3 7.79 -7.60 10.59
C ILE A 3 6.40 -8.13 10.93
N HIS A 4 5.40 -7.64 10.24
CA HIS A 4 4.00 -8.01 10.40
C HIS A 4 3.52 -8.80 9.19
N ILE A 5 2.42 -9.52 9.36
CA ILE A 5 1.80 -10.32 8.28
C ILE A 5 0.40 -9.78 8.02
N PHE A 6 0.09 -9.50 6.76
CA PHE A 6 -1.25 -9.11 6.34
C PHE A 6 -1.44 -9.41 4.85
N ASN A 7 -2.62 -9.87 4.51
CA ASN A 7 -3.02 -10.15 3.13
C ASN A 7 -1.99 -11.03 2.38
N LYS A 8 -1.56 -12.11 3.05
CA LYS A 8 -0.55 -13.06 2.51
C LYS A 8 0.75 -12.36 2.10
N ASN A 9 1.09 -11.30 2.80
CA ASN A 9 2.29 -10.50 2.57
C ASN A 9 2.95 -10.19 3.91
N TYR A 10 4.16 -9.65 3.84
CA TYR A 10 4.89 -9.17 5.00
C TYR A 10 5.08 -7.67 4.85
N TYR A 11 4.98 -6.94 5.95
CA TYR A 11 5.21 -5.50 5.92
C TYR A 11 5.89 -5.04 7.20
N LEU A 12 6.51 -3.88 7.13
CA LEU A 12 7.05 -3.17 8.27
C LEU A 12 6.61 -1.70 8.19
N TYR A 13 6.79 -0.99 9.31
CA TYR A 13 6.59 0.45 9.34
C TYR A 13 7.94 1.15 9.20
N ALA A 14 8.03 2.09 8.29
CA ALA A 14 9.22 2.90 8.14
C ALA A 14 9.47 3.70 9.43
N ARG A 15 10.76 3.86 9.77
CA ARG A 15 11.22 4.75 10.83
C ARG A 15 11.68 6.06 10.24
N GLU A 16 11.78 7.08 11.06
CA GLU A 16 12.34 8.34 10.61
C GLU A 16 13.74 8.15 10.05
N GLY A 17 14.00 8.75 8.89
CA GLY A 17 15.27 8.61 8.19
C GLY A 17 15.41 7.39 7.29
N ASP A 18 14.43 6.49 7.28
CA ASP A 18 14.47 5.31 6.42
C ASP A 18 14.33 5.67 4.94
N THR A 19 15.00 4.85 4.13
CA THR A 19 14.89 4.86 2.66
C THR A 19 14.64 3.44 2.21
N PHE A 20 14.19 3.26 0.97
CA PHE A 20 14.12 1.91 0.41
C PHE A 20 15.48 1.22 0.43
N LYS A 21 16.55 1.98 0.26
CA LYS A 21 17.92 1.44 0.31
C LYS A 21 18.27 0.94 1.70
N SER A 22 17.98 1.71 2.76
CA SER A 22 18.28 1.31 4.14
C SER A 22 17.46 0.10 4.55
N ILE A 23 16.16 0.10 4.25
CA ILE A 23 15.26 -1.01 4.55
C ILE A 23 15.66 -2.26 3.76
N GLY A 24 15.92 -2.11 2.47
CA GLY A 24 16.34 -3.22 1.60
C GLY A 24 17.60 -3.90 2.10
N LYS A 25 18.57 -3.11 2.58
CA LYS A 25 19.80 -3.64 3.17
C LYS A 25 19.52 -4.47 4.42
N GLU A 26 18.61 -4.01 5.28
CA GLU A 26 18.24 -4.72 6.51
C GLU A 26 17.52 -6.03 6.22
N VAL A 27 16.58 -6.03 5.30
CA VAL A 27 15.72 -7.21 5.02
C VAL A 27 16.26 -8.12 3.90
N GLY A 28 17.35 -7.73 3.26
CA GLY A 28 17.95 -8.53 2.19
C GLY A 28 17.20 -8.51 0.87
N ILE A 29 16.51 -7.41 0.57
CA ILE A 29 15.76 -7.22 -0.68
C ILE A 29 16.36 -6.03 -1.43
N SER A 30 16.56 -6.19 -2.76
CA SER A 30 17.00 -5.08 -3.59
C SER A 30 16.08 -3.87 -3.40
N TRP A 31 16.66 -2.69 -3.19
CA TRP A 31 15.89 -1.48 -2.96
C TRP A 31 15.03 -1.07 -4.17
N ARG A 32 15.47 -1.39 -5.38
CA ARG A 32 14.67 -1.18 -6.59
C ARG A 32 13.44 -2.08 -6.60
N LYS A 33 13.63 -3.33 -6.22
CA LYS A 33 12.55 -4.32 -6.12
C LYS A 33 11.57 -3.95 -5.02
N LEU A 34 12.09 -3.51 -3.87
CA LEU A 34 11.28 -3.07 -2.73
C LEU A 34 10.41 -1.88 -3.11
N ALA A 35 10.98 -0.89 -3.81
CA ALA A 35 10.23 0.28 -4.30
C ALA A 35 9.12 -0.15 -5.26
N ARG A 36 9.40 -1.10 -6.14
CA ARG A 36 8.42 -1.62 -7.10
C ARG A 36 7.26 -2.33 -6.39
N TYR A 37 7.53 -3.12 -5.37
CA TYR A 37 6.49 -3.78 -4.58
C TYR A 37 5.53 -2.76 -3.95
N ASN A 38 6.05 -1.59 -3.59
CA ASN A 38 5.28 -0.53 -2.95
C ASN A 38 4.82 0.55 -3.94
N GLU A 39 5.03 0.33 -5.23
CA GLU A 39 4.59 1.24 -6.31
C GLU A 39 5.09 2.67 -6.11
N ARG A 40 6.35 2.79 -5.69
CA ARG A 40 7.02 4.06 -5.43
C ARG A 40 8.32 4.15 -6.23
N ASN A 41 8.74 5.39 -6.48
CA ASN A 41 10.08 5.65 -7.01
C ASN A 41 11.10 5.15 -5.98
N LYS A 42 12.20 4.55 -6.45
CA LYS A 42 13.25 4.02 -5.57
C LYS A 42 13.92 5.08 -4.69
N HIS A 43 13.86 6.34 -5.11
CA HIS A 43 14.40 7.48 -4.35
C HIS A 43 13.31 8.22 -3.55
N ALA A 44 12.10 7.68 -3.46
CA ALA A 44 11.02 8.30 -2.73
C ALA A 44 11.39 8.53 -1.27
N VAL A 45 10.94 9.67 -0.74
CA VAL A 45 11.08 9.97 0.69
C VAL A 45 10.04 9.18 1.46
N LEU A 46 10.49 8.39 2.43
CA LEU A 46 9.61 7.65 3.32
C LEU A 46 9.37 8.45 4.59
N HIS A 47 8.17 8.35 5.12
CA HIS A 47 7.79 9.02 6.35
C HIS A 47 7.62 7.98 7.46
N LYS A 48 7.92 8.38 8.69
CA LYS A 48 7.71 7.52 9.85
C LYS A 48 6.27 6.98 9.87
N GLY A 49 6.14 5.67 10.00
CA GLY A 49 4.83 5.00 10.02
C GLY A 49 4.31 4.56 8.66
N ASP A 50 5.01 4.87 7.56
CA ASP A 50 4.63 4.36 6.25
C ASP A 50 4.69 2.84 6.24
N ILE A 51 3.66 2.22 5.67
CA ILE A 51 3.63 0.76 5.48
C ILE A 51 4.51 0.42 4.29
N ILE A 52 5.46 -0.50 4.50
CA ILE A 52 6.38 -0.97 3.46
C ILE A 52 6.22 -2.47 3.32
N TYR A 53 5.66 -2.90 2.19
CA TYR A 53 5.48 -4.32 1.89
C TYR A 53 6.76 -4.94 1.36
N LEU A 54 7.02 -6.17 1.76
CA LEU A 54 8.24 -6.90 1.41
C LEU A 54 8.06 -7.87 0.25
N LYS A 55 6.83 -7.99 -0.24
CA LYS A 55 6.48 -8.78 -1.43
C LYS A 55 5.46 -7.99 -2.25
N LYS A 56 5.26 -8.39 -3.50
CA LYS A 56 4.25 -7.79 -4.37
C LYS A 56 2.88 -7.84 -3.70
N LYS A 57 2.17 -6.71 -3.70
CA LYS A 57 0.82 -6.63 -3.15
C LYS A 57 -0.17 -7.48 -3.93
N ARG A 58 -1.27 -7.84 -3.31
CA ARG A 58 -2.30 -8.69 -3.89
C ARG A 58 -3.26 -7.88 -4.75
N SER A 59 -4.18 -8.58 -5.42
CA SER A 59 -5.19 -7.93 -6.24
C SER A 59 -6.43 -7.50 -5.45
N LYS A 60 -6.60 -7.99 -4.23
CA LYS A 60 -7.75 -7.68 -3.37
C LYS A 60 -7.40 -7.95 -1.91
N ALA A 61 -8.17 -7.33 -1.01
CA ALA A 61 -8.02 -7.49 0.43
C ALA A 61 -8.39 -8.92 0.89
N PRO A 62 -8.07 -9.30 2.14
CA PRO A 62 -8.47 -10.59 2.70
C PRO A 62 -9.99 -10.79 2.72
N LYS A 63 -10.43 -12.05 2.80
CA LYS A 63 -11.84 -12.46 2.73
C LYS A 63 -12.76 -11.75 3.71
N GLN A 64 -12.28 -11.40 4.90
CA GLN A 64 -13.09 -10.69 5.89
C GLN A 64 -13.60 -9.33 5.44
N TYR A 65 -13.00 -8.77 4.39
CA TYR A 65 -13.40 -7.47 3.83
C TYR A 65 -14.39 -7.57 2.67
N LYS A 66 -14.89 -8.76 2.35
CA LYS A 66 -15.76 -8.98 1.18
C LYS A 66 -16.99 -8.08 1.15
N LYS A 67 -17.62 -7.84 2.31
CA LYS A 67 -18.82 -6.98 2.43
C LYS A 67 -18.56 -5.79 3.33
N ARG A 68 -17.31 -5.33 3.40
CA ARG A 68 -16.90 -4.21 4.25
C ARG A 68 -16.21 -3.16 3.39
N PRO A 69 -16.98 -2.31 2.68
CA PRO A 69 -16.39 -1.27 1.88
C PRO A 69 -15.62 -0.27 2.75
N HIS A 70 -14.58 0.29 2.18
CA HIS A 70 -13.83 1.36 2.82
C HIS A 70 -14.48 2.69 2.47
N VAL A 71 -14.81 3.50 3.47
CA VAL A 71 -15.32 4.85 3.25
C VAL A 71 -14.14 5.82 3.28
N ILE A 72 -13.93 6.54 2.18
CA ILE A 72 -12.81 7.48 2.06
C ILE A 72 -12.96 8.59 3.10
N GLN A 73 -11.90 8.78 3.90
CA GLN A 73 -11.82 9.80 4.93
C GLN A 73 -11.07 11.04 4.42
N PRO A 74 -11.27 12.20 5.06
CA PRO A 74 -10.50 13.40 4.71
C PRO A 74 -9.00 13.13 4.78
N GLY A 75 -8.26 13.57 3.77
CA GLY A 75 -6.81 13.42 3.71
C GLY A 75 -6.32 12.05 3.24
N GLU A 76 -7.20 11.07 3.02
CA GLU A 76 -6.78 9.77 2.49
C GLU A 76 -6.59 9.83 0.98
N SER A 77 -5.45 9.35 0.50
CA SER A 77 -5.22 9.12 -0.93
C SER A 77 -5.59 7.69 -1.29
N MET A 78 -5.85 7.45 -2.57
CA MET A 78 -6.08 6.08 -3.07
C MET A 78 -4.83 5.21 -2.82
N TYR A 79 -3.64 5.79 -2.95
CA TYR A 79 -2.40 5.07 -2.65
C TYR A 79 -2.35 4.63 -1.18
N ALA A 80 -2.67 5.53 -0.24
CA ALA A 80 -2.68 5.20 1.18
C ALA A 80 -3.68 4.08 1.49
N ILE A 81 -4.84 4.09 0.86
CA ILE A 81 -5.85 3.04 0.99
C ILE A 81 -5.32 1.72 0.42
N SER A 82 -4.66 1.75 -0.73
CA SER A 82 -4.04 0.55 -1.32
C SER A 82 -3.00 -0.07 -0.39
N GLN A 83 -2.20 0.75 0.27
CA GLN A 83 -1.21 0.28 1.26
C GLN A 83 -1.88 -0.29 2.51
N LYS A 84 -2.95 0.32 2.97
CA LYS A 84 -3.70 -0.15 4.14
C LYS A 84 -4.22 -1.57 3.93
N TYR A 85 -4.71 -1.89 2.75
CA TYR A 85 -5.32 -3.19 2.45
C TYR A 85 -4.38 -4.15 1.72
N GLY A 86 -3.17 -3.73 1.40
CA GLY A 86 -2.21 -4.58 0.71
C GLY A 86 -2.61 -4.92 -0.72
N ILE A 87 -3.25 -3.99 -1.41
CA ILE A 87 -3.78 -4.14 -2.76
C ILE A 87 -2.95 -3.29 -3.72
N ARG A 88 -2.63 -3.83 -4.91
CA ARG A 88 -2.02 -3.00 -5.95
C ARG A 88 -2.96 -1.87 -6.33
N LEU A 89 -2.40 -0.66 -6.45
CA LEU A 89 -3.18 0.55 -6.70
C LEU A 89 -4.05 0.44 -7.95
N GLU A 90 -3.50 -0.08 -9.05
CA GLU A 90 -4.27 -0.28 -10.29
C GLU A 90 -5.46 -1.20 -10.10
N LYS A 91 -5.33 -2.22 -9.24
CA LYS A 91 -6.41 -3.17 -8.94
C LYS A 91 -7.51 -2.52 -8.10
N LEU A 92 -7.13 -1.65 -7.18
CA LEU A 92 -8.11 -0.89 -6.39
C LEU A 92 -8.96 0.01 -7.27
N TYR A 93 -8.35 0.75 -8.19
CA TYR A 93 -9.09 1.55 -9.17
C TYR A 93 -10.00 0.67 -10.04
N LYS A 94 -9.45 -0.42 -10.57
CA LYS A 94 -10.15 -1.29 -11.51
C LYS A 94 -11.39 -1.95 -10.91
N MET A 95 -11.28 -2.47 -9.69
CA MET A 95 -12.43 -3.12 -9.04
C MET A 95 -13.56 -2.14 -8.69
N ASN A 96 -13.26 -0.84 -8.64
CA ASN A 96 -14.24 0.21 -8.37
C ASN A 96 -14.65 0.97 -9.63
N HIS A 97 -14.19 0.56 -10.80
CA HIS A 97 -14.47 1.20 -12.09
C HIS A 97 -14.13 2.69 -12.07
N LEU A 98 -13.00 3.05 -11.46
CA LEU A 98 -12.54 4.43 -11.32
C LEU A 98 -11.39 4.72 -12.28
N ASP A 99 -11.39 5.95 -12.81
CA ASP A 99 -10.30 6.48 -13.62
C ASP A 99 -9.25 7.10 -12.68
N PRO A 100 -7.97 6.66 -12.73
CA PRO A 100 -6.92 7.23 -11.89
C PRO A 100 -6.69 8.74 -12.07
N ASN A 101 -7.14 9.30 -13.18
CA ASN A 101 -6.99 10.73 -13.48
C ASN A 101 -8.12 11.58 -12.90
N ILE A 102 -9.14 10.98 -12.30
CA ILE A 102 -10.27 11.69 -11.73
C ILE A 102 -10.20 11.60 -10.20
N PRO A 103 -10.20 12.74 -9.48
CA PRO A 103 -10.18 12.72 -8.02
C PRO A 103 -11.39 12.00 -7.45
N VAL A 104 -11.19 11.26 -6.36
CA VAL A 104 -12.25 10.54 -5.66
C VAL A 104 -12.65 11.33 -4.42
N SER A 105 -13.96 11.50 -4.22
CA SER A 105 -14.49 12.32 -3.14
C SER A 105 -14.46 11.62 -1.78
N VAL A 106 -14.28 12.42 -0.72
CA VAL A 106 -14.48 11.97 0.66
C VAL A 106 -15.89 11.40 0.80
N GLY A 107 -16.04 10.32 1.55
CA GLY A 107 -17.31 9.64 1.73
C GLY A 107 -17.63 8.59 0.68
N THR A 108 -16.85 8.51 -0.39
CA THR A 108 -17.01 7.45 -1.39
C THR A 108 -16.76 6.09 -0.74
N ARG A 109 -17.63 5.12 -1.06
CA ARG A 109 -17.50 3.75 -0.56
C ARG A 109 -16.75 2.93 -1.59
N LEU A 110 -15.59 2.43 -1.22
CA LEU A 110 -14.73 1.64 -2.10
C LEU A 110 -14.83 0.16 -1.77
N ARG A 111 -15.00 -0.66 -2.79
CA ARG A 111 -14.74 -2.09 -2.66
C ARG A 111 -13.24 -2.29 -2.48
N VAL A 112 -12.88 -3.19 -1.59
CA VAL A 112 -11.48 -3.60 -1.39
C VAL A 112 -11.30 -5.10 -1.64
N ARG A 113 -12.42 -5.78 -1.91
CA ARG A 113 -12.39 -7.19 -2.27
C ARG A 113 -13.49 -7.55 -3.29
#